data_84bafedbd69e0a47855847d9d7b2f9e0
#
_entry.id   84bafedbd69e0a47855847d9d7b2f9e0
#
_cell.length_a   1.000
_cell.length_b   1.000
_cell.length_c   1.000
_cell.angle_alpha   90.00
_cell.angle_beta   90.00
_cell.angle_gamma   90.00
#
_symmetry.space_group_name_H-M   'P 1'
#
loop_
_entity.id
_entity.type
_entity.pdbx_description
1 polymer ?
#
loop_
_entity_poly.entity_id
_entity_poly.type
_entity_poly.pdbx_seq_one_letter_code
_entity_poly.pdbx_strand_id
1 'polypeptide(L)'
;MLVRFSVENFLSFKNLTEFSMVAGKMTRHSGHIAVCNHKRLLKGAFIFGANASGKTNLIRAISFARNIVLNGIERTNCDKKFFRIDEDCKDNPGVFQFDIFSQGHFYSYGFAISYAAAVEEEWLYQIDNPNKEFCVFLRSKQENDETFTISSDIQFKDGRQEARFSVYKDDISSSKMKQTLFLRDIAMRSPEDSPEYQPFR
;
A
#
# COMPACT_ATOMS: atom_id res chain seq x y z
N MET A 1 5.23 3.13 -11.88
CA MET A 1 4.56 2.13 -12.74
C MET A 1 4.08 0.98 -11.87
N LEU A 2 2.83 0.47 -12.03
CA LEU A 2 2.33 -0.66 -11.25
C LEU A 2 3.05 -1.95 -11.66
N VAL A 3 3.53 -2.70 -10.66
CA VAL A 3 4.14 -4.03 -10.83
C VAL A 3 3.15 -5.12 -10.45
N ARG A 4 2.46 -4.94 -9.30
CA ARG A 4 1.47 -5.87 -8.77
C ARG A 4 0.50 -5.11 -7.87
N PHE A 5 -0.73 -5.58 -7.82
CA PHE A 5 -1.72 -5.21 -6.84
C PHE A 5 -2.24 -6.45 -6.15
N SER A 6 -2.30 -6.43 -4.83
CA SER A 6 -2.82 -7.52 -4.02
C SER A 6 -3.96 -7.04 -3.15
N VAL A 7 -4.96 -7.89 -2.98
CA VAL A 7 -6.15 -7.59 -2.17
C VAL A 7 -6.63 -8.84 -1.43
N GLU A 8 -7.05 -8.66 -0.19
CA GLU A 8 -7.63 -9.70 0.65
C GLU A 8 -8.83 -9.15 1.41
N ASN A 9 -9.79 -10.00 1.69
CA ASN A 9 -11.02 -9.70 2.41
C ASN A 9 -11.73 -8.44 1.89
N PHE A 10 -11.99 -8.36 0.59
CA PHE A 10 -12.70 -7.24 -0.03
C PHE A 10 -13.66 -7.71 -1.11
N LEU A 11 -14.93 -7.37 -1.00
CA LEU A 11 -16.03 -7.71 -1.93
C LEU A 11 -16.10 -9.22 -2.27
N SER A 12 -15.56 -9.64 -3.44
CA SER A 12 -15.51 -11.04 -3.88
C SER A 12 -14.17 -11.73 -3.58
N PHE A 13 -13.22 -11.05 -2.98
CA PHE A 13 -11.89 -11.59 -2.66
C PHE A 13 -11.84 -11.94 -1.18
N LYS A 14 -11.99 -13.25 -0.85
CA LYS A 14 -11.82 -13.74 0.53
C LYS A 14 -10.35 -13.82 0.90
N ASN A 15 -9.60 -14.54 0.09
CA ASN A 15 -8.18 -14.79 0.30
C ASN A 15 -7.33 -13.82 -0.53
N LEU A 16 -6.06 -13.71 -0.16
CA LEU A 16 -5.09 -12.90 -0.91
C LEU A 16 -5.12 -13.24 -2.40
N THR A 17 -5.43 -12.24 -3.19
CA THR A 17 -5.53 -12.33 -4.64
C THR A 17 -4.61 -11.29 -5.27
N GLU A 18 -3.78 -11.72 -6.20
CA GLU A 18 -2.78 -10.89 -6.86
C GLU A 18 -3.15 -10.60 -8.32
N PHE A 19 -2.99 -9.36 -8.73
CA PHE A 19 -3.01 -8.92 -10.11
C PHE A 19 -1.61 -8.42 -10.50
N SER A 20 -0.94 -9.11 -11.41
CA SER A 20 0.45 -8.83 -11.78
C SER A 20 0.54 -8.20 -13.17
N MET A 21 1.35 -7.13 -13.27
CA MET A 21 1.75 -6.49 -14.52
C MET A 21 3.15 -6.95 -14.99
N VAL A 22 3.73 -7.96 -14.37
CA VAL A 22 5.01 -8.54 -14.81
C VAL A 22 4.81 -9.27 -16.13
N ALA A 23 5.59 -8.91 -17.14
CA ALA A 23 5.51 -9.53 -18.45
C ALA A 23 6.06 -10.95 -18.41
N GLY A 24 5.32 -11.89 -19.02
CA GLY A 24 5.80 -13.25 -19.25
C GLY A 24 6.96 -13.34 -20.25
N LYS A 25 7.35 -14.55 -20.62
CA LYS A 25 8.47 -14.83 -21.55
C LYS A 25 8.20 -14.47 -23.02
N MET A 26 7.14 -13.74 -23.31
CA MET A 26 6.79 -13.37 -24.70
C MET A 26 7.83 -12.44 -25.31
N THR A 27 8.20 -12.72 -26.57
CA THR A 27 9.16 -11.93 -27.34
C THR A 27 8.49 -10.99 -28.35
N ARG A 28 7.21 -11.24 -28.68
CA ARG A 28 6.43 -10.41 -29.61
C ARG A 28 5.89 -9.16 -28.91
N HIS A 29 5.68 -8.08 -29.66
CA HIS A 29 5.10 -6.84 -29.21
C HIS A 29 5.89 -6.15 -28.07
N SER A 30 7.21 -6.06 -28.22
CA SER A 30 8.11 -5.41 -27.25
C SER A 30 7.73 -3.95 -26.95
N GLY A 31 7.06 -3.25 -27.85
CA GLY A 31 6.55 -1.89 -27.66
C GLY A 31 5.52 -1.76 -26.53
N HIS A 32 4.85 -2.85 -26.14
CA HIS A 32 3.89 -2.89 -25.02
C HIS A 32 4.53 -3.24 -23.67
N ILE A 33 5.85 -3.38 -23.64
CA ILE A 33 6.64 -3.71 -22.44
C ILE A 33 7.53 -2.53 -22.09
N ALA A 34 7.57 -2.19 -20.81
CA ALA A 34 8.57 -1.30 -20.23
C ALA A 34 9.63 -2.15 -19.53
N VAL A 35 10.91 -1.82 -19.74
CA VAL A 35 12.01 -2.43 -19.01
C VAL A 35 12.34 -1.52 -17.82
N CYS A 36 12.12 -2.03 -16.61
CA CYS A 36 12.33 -1.34 -15.36
C CYS A 36 13.42 -2.10 -14.60
N ASN A 37 14.67 -1.60 -14.66
CA ASN A 37 15.85 -2.31 -14.16
C ASN A 37 15.89 -3.75 -14.74
N HIS A 38 15.79 -4.76 -13.86
CA HIS A 38 15.82 -6.18 -14.23
C HIS A 38 14.43 -6.79 -14.52
N LYS A 39 13.35 -6.04 -14.36
CA LYS A 39 11.97 -6.53 -14.58
C LYS A 39 11.38 -5.96 -15.87
N ARG A 40 10.60 -6.78 -16.54
CA ARG A 40 9.80 -6.40 -17.71
C ARG A 40 8.36 -6.24 -17.26
N LEU A 41 7.78 -5.07 -17.48
CA LEU A 41 6.42 -4.74 -17.04
C LEU A 41 5.52 -4.44 -18.24
N LEU A 42 4.28 -4.89 -18.17
CA LEU A 42 3.24 -4.58 -19.15
C LEU A 42 2.81 -3.12 -19.01
N LYS A 43 2.67 -2.40 -20.13
CA LYS A 43 2.13 -1.04 -20.17
C LYS A 43 0.60 -1.01 -20.04
N GLY A 44 -0.06 -2.14 -20.28
CA GLY A 44 -1.51 -2.29 -20.18
C GLY A 44 -1.88 -3.77 -20.13
N ALA A 45 -3.05 -4.06 -19.56
CA ALA A 45 -3.63 -5.40 -19.49
C ALA A 45 -5.12 -5.35 -19.79
N PHE A 46 -5.62 -6.39 -20.44
CA PHE A 46 -7.04 -6.60 -20.65
C PHE A 46 -7.51 -7.77 -19.78
N ILE A 47 -8.62 -7.58 -19.08
CA ILE A 47 -9.18 -8.60 -18.18
C ILE A 47 -10.45 -9.14 -18.81
N PHE A 48 -10.42 -10.43 -19.15
CA PHE A 48 -11.55 -11.16 -19.71
C PHE A 48 -12.07 -12.19 -18.71
N GLY A 49 -13.32 -12.56 -18.83
CA GLY A 49 -13.95 -13.61 -18.01
C GLY A 49 -15.46 -13.53 -18.09
N ALA A 50 -16.14 -14.57 -17.60
CA ALA A 50 -17.60 -14.66 -17.54
C ALA A 50 -18.22 -13.51 -16.70
N ASN A 51 -19.51 -13.29 -16.87
CA ASN A 51 -20.25 -12.37 -15.99
C ASN A 51 -20.14 -12.86 -14.54
N ALA A 52 -20.10 -11.93 -13.59
CA ALA A 52 -19.93 -12.20 -12.15
C ALA A 52 -18.57 -12.83 -11.74
N SER A 53 -17.57 -12.95 -12.62
CA SER A 53 -16.25 -13.51 -12.30
C SER A 53 -15.32 -12.59 -11.47
N GLY A 54 -15.81 -11.46 -10.98
CA GLY A 54 -15.03 -10.55 -10.12
C GLY A 54 -14.26 -9.43 -10.85
N LYS A 55 -14.29 -9.35 -12.20
CA LYS A 55 -13.56 -8.32 -12.97
C LYS A 55 -13.78 -6.89 -12.46
N THR A 56 -15.04 -6.52 -12.29
CA THR A 56 -15.42 -5.20 -11.78
C THR A 56 -14.95 -4.99 -10.35
N ASN A 57 -14.94 -6.06 -9.53
CA ASN A 57 -14.51 -5.96 -8.13
C ASN A 57 -13.00 -5.74 -8.02
N LEU A 58 -12.19 -6.25 -8.96
CA LEU A 58 -10.77 -5.92 -9.01
C LEU A 58 -10.53 -4.42 -9.24
N ILE A 59 -11.23 -3.83 -10.21
CA ILE A 59 -11.14 -2.38 -10.46
C ILE A 59 -11.66 -1.58 -9.27
N ARG A 60 -12.73 -2.05 -8.62
CA ARG A 60 -13.26 -1.44 -7.38
C ARG A 60 -12.25 -1.51 -6.24
N ALA A 61 -11.52 -2.63 -6.08
CA ALA A 61 -10.50 -2.80 -5.06
C ALA A 61 -9.35 -1.80 -5.26
N ILE A 62 -8.81 -1.70 -6.49
CA ILE A 62 -7.76 -0.73 -6.84
C ILE A 62 -8.24 0.71 -6.59
N SER A 63 -9.45 1.03 -7.05
CA SER A 63 -10.02 2.37 -6.87
C SER A 63 -10.27 2.72 -5.41
N PHE A 64 -10.76 1.75 -4.61
CA PHE A 64 -11.01 1.91 -3.20
C PHE A 64 -9.70 2.15 -2.43
N ALA A 65 -8.70 1.28 -2.63
CA ALA A 65 -7.39 1.43 -2.00
C ALA A 65 -6.72 2.76 -2.38
N ARG A 66 -6.74 3.12 -3.67
CA ARG A 66 -6.23 4.41 -4.14
C ARG A 66 -6.96 5.60 -3.48
N ASN A 67 -8.28 5.50 -3.33
CA ASN A 67 -9.07 6.56 -2.70
C ASN A 67 -8.68 6.75 -1.22
N ILE A 68 -8.44 5.67 -0.48
CA ILE A 68 -7.95 5.73 0.90
C ILE A 68 -6.60 6.44 0.97
N VAL A 69 -5.66 6.06 0.10
CA VAL A 69 -4.31 6.69 0.07
C VAL A 69 -4.40 8.19 -0.22
N LEU A 70 -5.22 8.60 -1.18
CA LEU A 70 -5.27 10.01 -1.61
C LEU A 70 -6.16 10.88 -0.72
N ASN A 71 -7.30 10.37 -0.27
CA ASN A 71 -8.34 11.16 0.37
C ASN A 71 -8.53 10.85 1.87
N GLY A 72 -7.95 9.74 2.36
CA GLY A 72 -8.10 9.27 3.74
C GLY A 72 -9.25 8.28 3.91
N ILE A 73 -9.18 7.50 5.00
CA ILE A 73 -10.19 6.50 5.35
C ILE A 73 -11.50 7.19 5.72
N GLU A 74 -11.45 8.29 6.45
CA GLU A 74 -12.61 9.05 6.92
C GLU A 74 -13.53 9.54 5.79
N ARG A 75 -12.98 9.72 4.59
CA ARG A 75 -13.72 10.13 3.39
C ARG A 75 -14.13 8.96 2.49
N THR A 76 -13.82 7.75 2.93
CA THR A 76 -14.06 6.54 2.13
C THR A 76 -15.09 5.66 2.84
N ASN A 77 -16.15 5.29 2.12
CA ASN A 77 -17.16 4.39 2.67
C ASN A 77 -16.60 2.96 2.76
N CYS A 78 -16.26 2.54 3.97
CA CYS A 78 -15.75 1.20 4.29
C CYS A 78 -16.86 0.21 4.64
N ASP A 79 -18.10 0.69 4.90
CA ASP A 79 -19.20 -0.19 5.35
C ASP A 79 -19.46 -1.32 4.36
N LYS A 80 -19.57 -2.54 4.90
CA LYS A 80 -19.94 -3.76 4.17
C LYS A 80 -19.08 -4.06 2.93
N LYS A 81 -17.82 -3.63 2.94
CA LYS A 81 -16.87 -3.91 1.84
C LYS A 81 -16.10 -5.23 2.02
N PHE A 82 -16.15 -5.87 3.19
CA PHE A 82 -15.56 -7.18 3.44
C PHE A 82 -16.20 -8.28 2.57
N PHE A 83 -15.60 -9.46 2.54
CA PHE A 83 -16.17 -10.63 1.87
C PHE A 83 -17.36 -11.16 2.66
N ARG A 84 -18.58 -10.89 2.16
CA ARG A 84 -19.84 -11.08 2.90
C ARG A 84 -20.42 -12.50 2.90
N ILE A 85 -19.84 -13.44 2.16
CA ILE A 85 -20.32 -14.83 2.13
C ILE A 85 -19.88 -15.59 3.38
N ASP A 86 -18.81 -15.11 4.03
CA ASP A 86 -18.27 -15.66 5.27
C ASP A 86 -18.37 -14.60 6.37
N GLU A 87 -19.11 -14.91 7.43
CA GLU A 87 -19.38 -13.97 8.53
C GLU A 87 -18.12 -13.60 9.30
N ASP A 88 -17.14 -14.52 9.42
CA ASP A 88 -15.87 -14.29 10.10
C ASP A 88 -15.04 -13.19 9.42
N CYS A 89 -15.26 -12.96 8.14
CA CYS A 89 -14.57 -11.91 7.38
C CYS A 89 -14.94 -10.48 7.81
N LYS A 90 -16.02 -10.29 8.54
CA LYS A 90 -16.43 -8.98 9.03
C LYS A 90 -15.44 -8.41 10.06
N ASP A 91 -14.90 -9.27 10.90
CA ASP A 91 -14.00 -8.89 11.99
C ASP A 91 -12.52 -8.96 11.59
N ASN A 92 -12.23 -9.50 10.40
CA ASN A 92 -10.90 -9.53 9.83
C ASN A 92 -10.61 -8.26 9.00
N PRO A 93 -9.36 -7.77 9.00
CA PRO A 93 -8.99 -6.59 8.21
C PRO A 93 -9.08 -6.86 6.70
N GLY A 94 -9.40 -5.82 5.95
CA GLY A 94 -9.17 -5.78 4.50
C GLY A 94 -7.75 -5.35 4.21
N VAL A 95 -7.02 -6.13 3.41
CA VAL A 95 -5.60 -5.88 3.08
C VAL A 95 -5.46 -5.43 1.65
N PHE A 96 -4.66 -4.39 1.42
CA PHE A 96 -4.38 -3.83 0.09
C PHE A 96 -2.90 -3.54 -0.05
N GLN A 97 -2.29 -3.98 -1.15
CA GLN A 97 -0.88 -3.75 -1.42
C GLN A 97 -0.64 -3.36 -2.88
N PHE A 98 0.23 -2.40 -3.08
CA PHE A 98 0.73 -1.95 -4.38
C PHE A 98 2.24 -2.18 -4.43
N ASP A 99 2.69 -3.06 -5.30
CA ASP A 99 4.09 -3.08 -5.69
C ASP A 99 4.24 -2.13 -6.88
N ILE A 100 5.11 -1.16 -6.76
CA ILE A 100 5.32 -0.11 -7.76
C ILE A 100 6.78 0.04 -8.11
N PHE A 101 7.05 0.50 -9.34
CA PHE A 101 8.35 0.99 -9.77
C PHE A 101 8.29 2.51 -9.91
N SER A 102 9.12 3.20 -9.15
CA SER A 102 9.19 4.66 -9.13
C SER A 102 10.63 5.12 -8.94
N GLN A 103 11.07 6.14 -9.67
CA GLN A 103 12.40 6.77 -9.54
C GLN A 103 13.58 5.78 -9.56
N GLY A 104 13.48 4.70 -10.35
CA GLY A 104 14.53 3.69 -10.46
C GLY A 104 14.52 2.59 -9.41
N HIS A 105 13.55 2.61 -8.49
CA HIS A 105 13.43 1.66 -7.38
C HIS A 105 12.09 0.93 -7.39
N PHE A 106 12.09 -0.28 -6.83
CA PHE A 106 10.87 -1.04 -6.57
C PHE A 106 10.44 -0.85 -5.12
N TYR A 107 9.17 -0.57 -4.92
CA TYR A 107 8.56 -0.40 -3.60
C TYR A 107 7.36 -1.33 -3.45
N SER A 108 7.16 -1.84 -2.24
CA SER A 108 5.95 -2.49 -1.79
C SER A 108 5.30 -1.63 -0.73
N TYR A 109 4.18 -1.00 -1.09
CA TYR A 109 3.37 -0.20 -0.17
C TYR A 109 2.03 -0.89 0.06
N GLY A 110 1.65 -1.05 1.30
CA GLY A 110 0.37 -1.63 1.65
C GLY A 110 -0.17 -1.18 2.98
N PHE A 111 -1.41 -1.54 3.22
CA PHE A 111 -2.09 -1.28 4.48
C PHE A 111 -3.20 -2.30 4.72
N ALA A 112 -3.48 -2.54 6.00
CA ALA A 112 -4.61 -3.29 6.50
C ALA A 112 -5.56 -2.34 7.24
N ILE A 113 -6.85 -2.46 6.98
CA ILE A 113 -7.88 -1.63 7.63
C ILE A 113 -8.98 -2.51 8.21
N SER A 114 -9.49 -2.12 9.37
CA SER A 114 -10.78 -2.63 9.83
C SER A 114 -11.93 -1.95 9.08
N TYR A 115 -13.03 -2.66 8.91
CA TYR A 115 -14.23 -2.10 8.26
C TYR A 115 -15.01 -1.12 9.16
N ALA A 116 -14.52 -0.91 10.40
CA ALA A 116 -14.90 0.22 11.25
C ALA A 116 -14.10 1.51 10.94
N ALA A 117 -13.47 1.57 9.78
CA ALA A 117 -12.69 2.69 9.27
C ALA A 117 -11.47 3.07 10.13
N ALA A 118 -10.68 2.07 10.53
CA ALA A 118 -9.42 2.27 11.22
C ALA A 118 -8.27 1.52 10.54
N VAL A 119 -7.08 2.11 10.55
CA VAL A 119 -5.83 1.44 10.16
C VAL A 119 -5.49 0.40 11.21
N GLU A 120 -5.15 -0.80 10.80
CA GLU A 120 -4.60 -1.86 11.65
C GLU A 120 -3.08 -1.97 11.44
N GLU A 121 -2.66 -1.89 10.17
CA GLU A 121 -1.26 -1.95 9.78
C GLU A 121 -1.01 -1.10 8.54
N GLU A 122 0.22 -0.57 8.39
CA GLU A 122 0.67 0.13 7.19
C GLU A 122 2.17 -0.09 7.01
N TRP A 123 2.60 -0.38 5.77
CA TRP A 123 4.01 -0.64 5.47
C TRP A 123 4.46 -0.02 4.16
N LEU A 124 5.75 0.31 4.12
CA LEU A 124 6.47 0.67 2.92
C LEU A 124 7.84 0.01 2.95
N TYR A 125 8.10 -0.85 1.98
CA TYR A 125 9.39 -1.50 1.78
C TYR A 125 9.98 -1.12 0.43
N GLN A 126 11.29 -0.91 0.37
CA GLN A 126 12.04 -0.91 -0.88
C GLN A 126 12.52 -2.34 -1.15
N ILE A 127 12.16 -2.88 -2.33
CA ILE A 127 12.32 -4.30 -2.68
C ILE A 127 13.18 -4.50 -3.93
N ASP A 128 14.21 -3.69 -4.10
CA ASP A 128 15.14 -3.77 -5.25
C ASP A 128 15.96 -5.06 -5.24
N ASN A 129 16.30 -5.56 -4.08
CA ASN A 129 17.05 -6.77 -3.89
C ASN A 129 16.11 -7.90 -3.42
N PRO A 130 15.97 -9.01 -4.18
CA PRO A 130 15.09 -10.11 -3.80
C PRO A 130 15.50 -10.81 -2.49
N ASN A 131 16.75 -10.63 -2.03
CA ASN A 131 17.26 -11.24 -0.81
C ASN A 131 17.30 -10.30 0.41
N LYS A 132 16.98 -9.02 0.21
CA LYS A 132 17.02 -8.02 1.28
C LYS A 132 16.01 -6.91 1.01
N GLU A 133 14.96 -6.92 1.77
CA GLU A 133 13.99 -5.82 1.82
C GLU A 133 14.51 -4.74 2.78
N PHE A 134 14.33 -3.49 2.39
CA PHE A 134 14.65 -2.34 3.24
C PHE A 134 13.34 -1.75 3.76
N CYS A 135 13.13 -1.81 5.07
CA CYS A 135 11.94 -1.27 5.71
C CYS A 135 12.04 0.26 5.77
N VAL A 136 11.31 0.94 4.89
CA VAL A 136 11.17 2.40 4.97
C VAL A 136 10.35 2.74 6.21
N PHE A 137 9.20 2.10 6.40
CA PHE A 137 8.48 2.06 7.67
C PHE A 137 7.52 0.86 7.72
N LEU A 138 7.27 0.42 8.94
CA LEU A 138 6.19 -0.49 9.29
C LEU A 138 5.47 0.10 10.52
N ARG A 139 4.19 0.37 10.38
CA ARG A 139 3.29 0.84 11.43
C ARG A 139 2.29 -0.26 11.76
N SER A 140 2.24 -0.71 13.00
CA SER A 140 1.34 -1.76 13.44
C SER A 140 0.60 -1.33 14.72
N LYS A 141 -0.69 -1.62 14.78
CA LYS A 141 -1.52 -1.40 15.95
C LYS A 141 -1.12 -2.37 17.07
N GLN A 142 -1.10 -1.89 18.30
CA GLN A 142 -0.84 -2.71 19.47
C GLN A 142 -2.13 -3.37 19.98
N GLU A 143 -2.05 -4.65 20.34
CA GLU A 143 -3.23 -5.44 20.77
C GLU A 143 -3.91 -4.90 22.03
N ASN A 144 -3.14 -4.34 22.96
CA ASN A 144 -3.63 -3.92 24.29
C ASN A 144 -3.84 -2.41 24.42
N ASP A 145 -3.51 -1.64 23.40
CA ASP A 145 -3.60 -0.20 23.39
C ASP A 145 -4.00 0.26 21.99
N GLU A 146 -4.88 1.25 21.88
CA GLU A 146 -5.25 1.80 20.56
C GLU A 146 -4.10 2.60 19.91
N THR A 147 -2.89 2.49 20.43
CA THR A 147 -1.68 3.13 19.90
C THR A 147 -1.01 2.30 18.82
N PHE A 148 -0.04 2.91 18.14
CA PHE A 148 0.71 2.26 17.07
C PHE A 148 2.20 2.26 17.38
N THR A 149 2.88 1.20 17.01
CA THR A 149 4.35 1.15 16.91
C THR A 149 4.79 1.43 15.48
N ILE A 150 5.92 2.13 15.32
CA ILE A 150 6.52 2.38 14.01
C ILE A 150 7.99 1.99 14.06
N SER A 151 8.38 1.05 13.19
CA SER A 151 9.76 0.64 12.94
C SER A 151 10.23 1.16 11.57
N SER A 152 11.54 1.34 11.41
CA SER A 152 12.17 1.81 10.18
C SER A 152 13.66 1.45 10.18
N ASP A 153 14.19 1.09 9.00
CA ASP A 153 15.63 0.84 8.78
C ASP A 153 16.36 2.11 8.31
N ILE A 154 15.66 3.25 8.17
CA ILE A 154 16.26 4.49 7.69
C ILE A 154 17.32 4.95 8.67
N GLN A 155 18.53 5.18 8.14
CA GLN A 155 19.63 5.81 8.86
C GLN A 155 19.80 7.25 8.36
N PHE A 156 19.49 8.20 9.22
CA PHE A 156 19.61 9.61 8.89
C PHE A 156 21.07 10.06 9.03
N LYS A 157 21.55 10.82 8.04
CA LYS A 157 22.90 11.43 8.09
C LYS A 157 22.92 12.76 8.86
N ASP A 158 21.75 13.35 9.06
CA ASP A 158 21.57 14.63 9.73
C ASP A 158 20.61 14.46 10.92
N GLY A 159 21.04 14.85 12.11
CA GLY A 159 20.24 14.78 13.33
C GLY A 159 18.93 15.61 13.28
N ARG A 160 18.83 16.62 12.41
CA ARG A 160 17.58 17.35 12.19
C ARG A 160 16.54 16.51 11.47
N GLN A 161 16.96 15.71 10.49
CA GLN A 161 16.08 14.79 9.77
C GLN A 161 15.57 13.69 10.71
N GLU A 162 16.47 13.14 11.54
CA GLU A 162 16.12 12.14 12.55
C GLU A 162 15.10 12.70 13.56
N ALA A 163 15.34 13.90 14.09
CA ALA A 163 14.45 14.55 15.03
C ALA A 163 13.06 14.81 14.43
N ARG A 164 12.98 15.26 13.16
CA ARG A 164 11.69 15.45 12.47
C ARG A 164 10.95 14.13 12.24
N PHE A 165 11.65 13.10 11.81
CA PHE A 165 11.06 11.78 11.62
C PHE A 165 10.53 11.22 12.95
N SER A 166 11.26 11.43 14.06
CA SER A 166 10.79 11.08 15.40
C SER A 166 9.47 11.78 15.76
N VAL A 167 9.36 13.08 15.50
CA VAL A 167 8.11 13.84 15.75
C VAL A 167 6.96 13.27 14.94
N TYR A 168 7.16 12.93 13.66
CA TYR A 168 6.09 12.33 12.85
C TYR A 168 5.70 10.95 13.33
N LYS A 169 6.67 10.14 13.79
CA LYS A 169 6.39 8.83 14.40
C LYS A 169 5.55 8.98 15.67
N ASP A 170 5.91 9.92 16.52
CA ASP A 170 5.20 10.18 17.78
C ASP A 170 3.76 10.64 17.52
N ASP A 171 3.57 11.58 16.59
CA ASP A 171 2.26 12.08 16.20
C ASP A 171 1.34 10.96 15.70
N ILE A 172 1.82 10.17 14.72
CA ILE A 172 1.02 9.12 14.07
C ILE A 172 0.81 7.88 14.95
N SER A 173 1.61 7.73 16.02
CA SER A 173 1.46 6.66 17.01
C SER A 173 0.23 6.83 17.90
N SER A 174 -0.32 8.03 17.96
CA SER A 174 -1.50 8.32 18.77
C SER A 174 -2.76 7.61 18.25
N SER A 175 -3.61 7.14 19.16
CA SER A 175 -4.92 6.57 18.85
C SER A 175 -5.85 7.52 18.08
N LYS A 176 -5.63 8.83 18.18
CA LYS A 176 -6.35 9.86 17.42
C LYS A 176 -6.09 9.77 15.92
N MET A 177 -4.95 9.20 15.53
CA MET A 177 -4.52 9.06 14.14
C MET A 177 -4.91 7.72 13.50
N LYS A 178 -5.79 6.96 14.12
CA LYS A 178 -6.23 5.63 13.62
C LYS A 178 -6.89 5.64 12.24
N GLN A 179 -7.37 6.79 11.77
CA GLN A 179 -7.98 6.93 10.44
C GLN A 179 -7.04 7.57 9.40
N THR A 180 -5.80 7.85 9.77
CA THR A 180 -4.83 8.51 8.91
C THR A 180 -3.71 7.55 8.54
N LEU A 181 -3.41 7.43 7.26
CA LEU A 181 -2.23 6.71 6.77
C LEU A 181 -0.97 7.55 7.00
N PHE A 182 0.11 6.92 7.44
CA PHE A 182 1.38 7.58 7.72
C PHE A 182 2.02 8.17 6.47
N LEU A 183 2.04 7.43 5.37
CA LEU A 183 2.54 7.92 4.09
C LEU A 183 1.80 9.18 3.63
N ARG A 184 0.47 9.19 3.77
CA ARG A 184 -0.36 10.34 3.43
C ARG A 184 -0.06 11.55 4.34
N ASP A 185 0.06 11.33 5.65
CA ASP A 185 0.37 12.38 6.62
C ASP A 185 1.71 13.05 6.31
N ILE A 186 2.76 12.27 6.07
CA ILE A 186 4.07 12.77 5.66
C ILE A 186 3.97 13.57 4.35
N ALA A 187 3.31 13.01 3.34
CA ALA A 187 3.18 13.69 2.04
C ALA A 187 2.45 15.04 2.13
N MET A 188 1.49 15.18 3.06
CA MET A 188 0.77 16.44 3.28
C MET A 188 1.58 17.46 4.07
N ARG A 189 2.45 17.03 4.96
CA ARG A 189 3.29 17.91 5.79
C ARG A 189 4.57 18.35 5.10
N SER A 190 5.01 17.60 4.08
CA SER A 190 6.28 17.84 3.41
C SER A 190 6.16 18.89 2.32
N PRO A 191 6.94 19.98 2.34
CA PRO A 191 7.12 20.82 1.17
C PRO A 191 7.70 20.01 0.00
N GLU A 192 7.21 20.23 -1.22
CA GLU A 192 7.62 19.45 -2.41
C GLU A 192 9.14 19.42 -2.65
N ASP A 193 9.89 20.40 -2.16
CA ASP A 193 11.33 20.56 -2.36
C ASP A 193 12.20 20.19 -1.15
N SER A 194 11.65 19.59 -0.11
CA SER A 194 12.42 19.26 1.08
C SER A 194 13.25 17.98 0.88
N PRO A 195 14.61 18.04 0.92
CA PRO A 195 15.46 16.86 0.79
C PRO A 195 15.28 15.84 1.93
N GLU A 196 14.66 16.25 3.03
CA GLU A 196 14.44 15.45 4.22
C GLU A 196 13.42 14.31 4.01
N TYR A 197 12.61 14.41 2.95
CA TYR A 197 11.56 13.43 2.61
C TYR A 197 11.88 12.60 1.39
N GLN A 198 13.12 12.61 0.94
CA GLN A 198 13.58 11.80 -0.20
C GLN A 198 13.22 10.31 -0.09
N PRO A 199 13.27 9.67 1.09
CA PRO A 199 12.86 8.28 1.23
C PRO A 199 11.38 8.03 0.93
N PHE A 200 10.52 9.07 0.97
CA PHE A 200 9.07 8.97 0.79
C PHE A 200 8.59 9.54 -0.55
N ARG A 201 9.50 9.98 -1.42
CA ARG A 201 9.25 10.47 -2.77
C ARG A 201 9.55 9.43 -3.83
#